data_a2f3f9ee068f819c20e3932c2c2b2210
#
_entry.id   a2f3f9ee068f819c20e3932c2c2b2210
#
_cell.length_a   1.000
_cell.length_b   1.000
_cell.length_c   1.000
_cell.angle_alpha   90.00
_cell.angle_beta   90.00
_cell.angle_gamma   90.00
#
_symmetry.space_group_name_H-M   'P 1'
#
loop_
_entity.id
_entity.type
_entity.pdbx_description
1 polymer ?
#
loop_
_entity_poly.entity_id
_entity_poly.type
_entity_poly.pdbx_seq_one_letter_code
_entity_poly.pdbx_strand_id
1 'polypeptide(L)'
;MSRGLGDVYKRQPIDSCDFSLSHYEADGDEADASFESFSFARVEKYILPMLADAEAAYGGRLEIMLSPWSPPAYMKTNGERNHGGKLKACYWKRWAEYICRYVEEYRSRGFNVTMLTLQNEPKAVQTWDSCIYTAQEEKIFLRDYVWPSLAEHNLTDIDIYIWDHNKERAFEWAETIIDAETDHMVAGIAFHWYSGDHFEALRMLRERFPKKKLLLSEACIEFSKYSAEDNLANAQKYAHDIIGNLNEGMSVFLDWNLVLDELGGPNHVKNFCDAPYLFDTARKQLVERELQSYIKHFSHYIETGAVRIGVSRYTDKLEITAFQENSKIVFVLLNRTQEAIPAFIRLNDTCAGLIAASNSIATGVVNI
;
A
#
# COMPACT_ATOMS: atom_id res chain seq x y z
N MET A 1 -0.09 -22.06 5.99
CA MET A 1 0.57 -20.75 6.27
C MET A 1 1.03 -20.21 4.95
N SER A 2 0.53 -19.08 4.55
CA SER A 2 0.93 -18.42 3.29
C SER A 2 2.34 -17.87 3.47
N ARG A 3 3.29 -18.33 2.67
CA ARG A 3 4.63 -17.76 2.55
C ARG A 3 4.66 -17.01 1.22
N GLY A 4 4.06 -15.83 1.15
CA GLY A 4 3.96 -15.10 -0.10
C GLY A 4 4.04 -13.58 0.08
N LEU A 5 4.05 -12.85 -1.01
CA LEU A 5 4.24 -11.39 -1.14
C LEU A 5 3.39 -10.51 -0.20
N GLY A 6 2.27 -11.01 0.32
CA GLY A 6 1.32 -10.20 1.07
C GLY A 6 1.48 -10.21 2.59
N ASP A 7 2.25 -11.16 3.14
CA ASP A 7 2.22 -11.40 4.59
C ASP A 7 3.39 -10.77 5.35
N VAL A 8 4.37 -10.19 4.66
CA VAL A 8 5.62 -9.66 5.26
C VAL A 8 5.50 -8.19 5.60
N TYR A 9 4.70 -7.43 4.85
CA TYR A 9 4.56 -5.99 4.97
C TYR A 9 3.21 -5.59 5.56
N LYS A 10 3.22 -4.59 6.44
CA LYS A 10 1.99 -3.98 7.00
C LYS A 10 2.09 -2.47 6.95
N ARG A 11 1.04 -1.80 6.48
CA ARG A 11 0.92 -0.34 6.52
C ARG A 11 0.01 0.06 7.67
N GLN A 12 0.48 1.01 8.48
CA GLN A 12 -0.25 1.52 9.63
C GLN A 12 -0.34 3.04 9.57
N PRO A 13 -1.45 3.63 9.96
CA PRO A 13 -1.57 5.09 10.01
C PRO A 13 -0.76 5.68 11.16
N ILE A 14 -0.25 6.89 10.95
CA ILE A 14 0.13 7.80 12.02
C ILE A 14 -1.14 8.56 12.40
N ASP A 15 -1.59 8.41 13.65
CA ASP A 15 -2.88 8.90 14.15
C ASP A 15 -4.09 8.25 13.44
N SER A 16 -5.23 8.97 13.38
CA SER A 16 -6.45 8.46 12.78
C SER A 16 -6.44 8.51 11.24
N CYS A 17 -7.21 7.60 10.66
CA CYS A 17 -7.61 7.54 9.27
C CYS A 17 -9.12 7.27 9.20
N ASP A 18 -9.70 7.13 8.01
CA ASP A 18 -11.14 6.85 7.81
C ASP A 18 -11.59 5.54 8.50
N PHE A 19 -10.77 4.49 8.51
CA PHE A 19 -11.05 3.21 9.20
C PHE A 19 -10.77 3.22 10.71
N SER A 20 -10.45 4.36 11.29
CA SER A 20 -10.43 4.53 12.74
C SER A 20 -11.86 4.59 13.31
N LEU A 21 -12.02 4.29 14.60
CA LEU A 21 -13.32 4.38 15.29
C LEU A 21 -13.78 5.83 15.49
N SER A 22 -12.84 6.78 15.47
CA SER A 22 -13.04 8.22 15.60
C SER A 22 -11.75 8.95 15.24
N HIS A 23 -11.82 10.24 15.02
CA HIS A 23 -10.60 11.06 15.00
C HIS A 23 -9.83 10.92 16.32
N TYR A 24 -8.52 10.83 16.22
CA TYR A 24 -7.59 10.94 17.35
C TYR A 24 -6.21 11.40 16.86
N GLU A 25 -5.44 11.96 17.76
CA GLU A 25 -4.04 12.32 17.58
C GLU A 25 -3.28 11.95 18.86
N ALA A 26 -2.00 11.57 18.72
CA ALA A 26 -1.18 11.19 19.87
C ALA A 26 -0.79 12.40 20.71
N ASP A 27 -0.66 13.58 20.11
CA ASP A 27 -0.45 14.85 20.80
C ASP A 27 -1.22 15.97 20.09
N GLY A 28 -2.26 16.48 20.75
CA GLY A 28 -3.10 17.58 20.29
C GLY A 28 -2.83 18.92 21.00
N ASP A 29 -1.86 18.96 21.92
CA ASP A 29 -1.56 20.17 22.69
C ASP A 29 -0.50 21.05 22.00
N GLU A 30 -0.96 22.16 21.44
CA GLU A 30 -0.08 23.15 20.82
C GLU A 30 0.98 23.72 21.78
N ALA A 31 0.64 23.77 23.10
CA ALA A 31 1.54 24.32 24.12
C ALA A 31 2.63 23.34 24.56
N ASP A 32 2.45 22.05 24.30
CA ASP A 32 3.43 21.01 24.63
C ASP A 32 4.54 20.92 23.61
N ALA A 33 5.53 21.79 23.68
CA ALA A 33 6.65 21.82 22.74
C ALA A 33 7.56 20.57 22.78
N SER A 34 7.50 19.78 23.85
CA SER A 34 8.40 18.65 24.12
C SER A 34 7.72 17.28 23.98
N PHE A 35 6.47 17.23 23.54
CA PHE A 35 5.66 16.01 23.43
C PHE A 35 5.53 15.23 24.76
N GLU A 36 5.44 15.92 25.90
CA GLU A 36 5.22 15.28 27.21
C GLU A 36 3.83 14.65 27.31
N SER A 37 2.85 15.24 26.61
CA SER A 37 1.47 14.73 26.53
C SER A 37 1.26 13.65 25.46
N PHE A 38 2.31 13.30 24.69
CA PHE A 38 2.21 12.32 23.60
C PHE A 38 1.71 10.96 24.10
N SER A 39 0.56 10.55 23.63
CA SER A 39 -0.12 9.34 24.08
C SER A 39 -0.22 8.28 22.98
N PHE A 40 0.45 7.17 23.19
CA PHE A 40 0.39 6.00 22.31
C PHE A 40 -0.74 5.01 22.64
N ALA A 41 -1.59 5.36 23.61
CA ALA A 41 -2.60 4.46 24.21
C ALA A 41 -3.60 3.87 23.18
N ARG A 42 -3.94 4.62 22.13
CA ARG A 42 -4.84 4.11 21.05
C ARG A 42 -4.17 3.02 20.22
N VAL A 43 -2.92 3.21 19.87
CA VAL A 43 -2.12 2.24 19.12
C VAL A 43 -1.86 1.00 19.95
N GLU A 44 -1.47 1.18 21.23
CA GLU A 44 -1.26 0.08 22.20
C GLU A 44 -2.50 -0.78 22.38
N LYS A 45 -3.67 -0.15 22.43
CA LYS A 45 -4.92 -0.86 22.67
C LYS A 45 -5.43 -1.66 21.48
N TYR A 46 -5.27 -1.15 20.25
CA TYR A 46 -5.97 -1.69 19.08
C TYR A 46 -5.03 -2.22 18.00
N ILE A 47 -3.88 -1.59 17.77
CA ILE A 47 -2.99 -1.91 16.65
C ILE A 47 -1.90 -2.89 17.08
N LEU A 48 -1.18 -2.60 18.15
CA LEU A 48 -0.06 -3.45 18.56
C LEU A 48 -0.45 -4.89 18.89
N PRO A 49 -1.58 -5.19 19.56
CA PRO A 49 -1.99 -6.57 19.77
C PRO A 49 -2.22 -7.33 18.47
N MET A 50 -2.86 -6.70 17.47
CA MET A 50 -3.09 -7.31 16.16
C MET A 50 -1.77 -7.57 15.43
N LEU A 51 -0.82 -6.63 15.48
CA LEU A 51 0.51 -6.81 14.88
C LEU A 51 1.30 -7.93 15.58
N ALA A 52 1.23 -8.02 16.91
CA ALA A 52 1.87 -9.09 17.67
C ALA A 52 1.29 -10.47 17.31
N ASP A 53 -0.03 -10.58 17.19
CA ASP A 53 -0.69 -11.81 16.76
C ASP A 53 -0.30 -12.18 15.31
N ALA A 54 -0.19 -11.18 14.42
CA ALA A 54 0.24 -11.38 13.05
C ALA A 54 1.71 -11.87 12.97
N GLU A 55 2.63 -11.28 13.76
CA GLU A 55 4.03 -11.76 13.86
C GLU A 55 4.11 -13.19 14.41
N ALA A 56 3.31 -13.49 15.42
CA ALA A 56 3.25 -14.85 15.98
C ALA A 56 2.73 -15.87 14.96
N ALA A 57 1.70 -15.51 14.18
CA ALA A 57 1.16 -16.36 13.12
C ALA A 57 2.13 -16.53 11.94
N TYR A 58 2.85 -15.46 11.59
CA TYR A 58 3.87 -15.47 10.54
C TYR A 58 5.13 -16.25 10.95
N GLY A 59 5.45 -16.25 12.23
CA GLY A 59 6.66 -16.87 12.78
C GLY A 59 7.94 -16.06 12.52
N GLY A 60 7.80 -14.74 12.36
CA GLY A 60 8.89 -13.80 12.08
C GLY A 60 8.48 -12.35 12.35
N ARG A 61 9.40 -11.44 12.09
CA ARG A 61 9.12 -9.99 12.17
C ARG A 61 8.43 -9.51 10.92
N LEU A 62 7.41 -8.69 11.08
CA LEU A 62 6.78 -7.95 9.99
C LEU A 62 7.56 -6.66 9.71
N GLU A 63 7.62 -6.27 8.46
CA GLU A 63 8.10 -4.94 8.07
C GLU A 63 6.92 -3.96 8.05
N ILE A 64 7.05 -2.87 8.81
CA ILE A 64 5.95 -1.93 9.00
C ILE A 64 6.25 -0.63 8.26
N MET A 65 5.30 -0.20 7.44
CA MET A 65 5.23 1.13 6.85
C MET A 65 4.32 2.01 7.72
N LEU A 66 4.76 3.20 8.06
CA LEU A 66 3.92 4.23 8.66
C LEU A 66 3.53 5.28 7.62
N SER A 67 2.28 5.71 7.65
CA SER A 67 1.76 6.74 6.74
C SER A 67 0.88 7.73 7.50
N PRO A 68 1.13 9.05 7.44
CA PRO A 68 0.26 10.05 8.05
C PRO A 68 -0.88 10.45 7.11
N TRP A 69 -2.11 10.56 7.65
CA TRP A 69 -3.26 11.13 6.94
C TRP A 69 -3.38 12.63 7.17
N SER A 70 -3.09 13.08 8.37
CA SER A 70 -3.17 14.50 8.72
C SER A 70 -2.32 14.81 9.94
N PRO A 71 -1.61 15.95 9.95
CA PRO A 71 -1.09 16.50 11.19
C PRO A 71 -2.21 16.83 12.18
N PRO A 72 -1.90 17.02 13.48
CA PRO A 72 -2.83 17.58 14.45
C PRO A 72 -3.51 18.86 13.95
N ALA A 73 -4.76 19.06 14.37
CA ALA A 73 -5.61 20.14 13.85
C ALA A 73 -4.98 21.55 14.01
N TYR A 74 -4.30 21.80 15.14
CA TYR A 74 -3.65 23.09 15.39
C TYR A 74 -2.50 23.41 14.42
N MET A 75 -1.85 22.38 13.85
CA MET A 75 -0.77 22.55 12.88
C MET A 75 -1.29 22.90 11.47
N LYS A 76 -2.59 22.78 11.21
CA LYS A 76 -3.17 22.92 9.88
C LYS A 76 -3.80 24.30 9.64
N THR A 77 -3.78 24.75 8.39
CA THR A 77 -4.31 26.06 7.98
C THR A 77 -5.83 26.19 8.13
N ASN A 78 -6.56 25.07 8.04
CA ASN A 78 -8.00 25.02 8.25
C ASN A 78 -8.42 24.74 9.70
N GLY A 79 -7.47 24.39 10.58
CA GLY A 79 -7.74 24.07 11.98
C GLY A 79 -8.50 22.75 12.20
N GLU A 80 -8.55 21.89 11.18
CA GLU A 80 -9.25 20.61 11.20
C GLU A 80 -8.34 19.48 10.69
N ARG A 81 -8.53 18.24 11.15
CA ARG A 81 -7.79 17.10 10.65
C ARG A 81 -8.28 16.65 9.26
N ASN A 82 -9.56 16.83 8.95
CA ASN A 82 -10.20 16.52 7.67
C ASN A 82 -10.25 17.75 6.74
N HIS A 83 -10.96 17.59 5.60
CA HIS A 83 -11.21 18.63 4.60
C HIS A 83 -9.94 19.29 4.03
N GLY A 84 -8.86 18.50 3.87
CA GLY A 84 -7.60 19.01 3.31
C GLY A 84 -6.92 20.01 4.24
N GLY A 85 -6.70 21.25 3.76
CA GLY A 85 -5.84 22.22 4.44
C GLY A 85 -4.37 21.87 4.25
N LYS A 86 -3.49 22.76 4.70
CA LYS A 86 -2.04 22.58 4.58
C LYS A 86 -1.37 22.62 5.95
N LEU A 87 -0.23 21.96 6.08
CA LEU A 87 0.65 22.15 7.23
C LEU A 87 1.16 23.60 7.26
N LYS A 88 0.96 24.31 8.38
CA LYS A 88 1.49 25.66 8.56
C LYS A 88 3.01 25.62 8.63
N ALA A 89 3.67 26.59 7.98
CA ALA A 89 5.14 26.63 7.87
C ALA A 89 5.86 26.59 9.23
N CYS A 90 5.29 27.20 10.26
CA CYS A 90 5.87 27.22 11.62
C CYS A 90 5.89 25.86 12.30
N TYR A 91 5.13 24.85 11.79
CA TYR A 91 5.05 23.51 12.38
C TYR A 91 5.76 22.42 11.55
N TRP A 92 6.41 22.74 10.44
CA TRP A 92 7.05 21.72 9.62
C TRP A 92 8.10 20.91 10.39
N LYS A 93 8.95 21.57 11.16
CA LYS A 93 9.92 20.86 12.01
C LYS A 93 9.22 20.02 13.07
N ARG A 94 8.24 20.59 13.78
CA ARG A 94 7.51 19.87 14.83
C ARG A 94 6.77 18.64 14.27
N TRP A 95 6.21 18.74 13.07
CA TRP A 95 5.55 17.60 12.43
C TRP A 95 6.55 16.51 12.04
N ALA A 96 7.73 16.84 11.57
CA ALA A 96 8.78 15.88 11.31
C ALA A 96 9.25 15.17 12.60
N GLU A 97 9.42 15.90 13.68
CA GLU A 97 9.74 15.36 15.01
C GLU A 97 8.63 14.45 15.57
N TYR A 98 7.38 14.82 15.35
CA TYR A 98 6.22 14.00 15.71
C TYR A 98 6.23 12.64 14.99
N ILE A 99 6.54 12.63 13.69
CA ILE A 99 6.70 11.41 12.91
C ILE A 99 7.83 10.55 13.47
N CYS A 100 9.00 11.15 13.78
CA CYS A 100 10.10 10.44 14.42
C CYS A 100 9.69 9.82 15.74
N ARG A 101 8.96 10.56 16.59
CA ARG A 101 8.45 10.06 17.86
C ARG A 101 7.53 8.86 17.68
N TYR A 102 6.67 8.89 16.66
CA TYR A 102 5.79 7.76 16.33
C TYR A 102 6.60 6.51 15.98
N VAL A 103 7.64 6.65 15.16
CA VAL A 103 8.55 5.55 14.81
C VAL A 103 9.24 4.98 16.06
N GLU A 104 9.76 5.85 16.93
CA GLU A 104 10.42 5.44 18.18
C GLU A 104 9.48 4.67 19.10
N GLU A 105 8.22 5.09 19.22
CA GLU A 105 7.21 4.40 20.03
C GLU A 105 6.95 2.97 19.54
N TYR A 106 6.85 2.75 18.23
CA TYR A 106 6.76 1.40 17.64
C TYR A 106 8.04 0.59 17.92
N ARG A 107 9.21 1.15 17.62
CA ARG A 107 10.50 0.46 17.77
C ARG A 107 10.84 0.12 19.21
N SER A 108 10.53 1.00 20.17
CA SER A 108 10.73 0.76 21.61
C SER A 108 9.90 -0.41 22.15
N ARG A 109 8.77 -0.71 21.51
CA ARG A 109 7.90 -1.86 21.81
C ARG A 109 8.26 -3.09 21.01
N GLY A 110 9.34 -3.01 20.22
CA GLY A 110 9.89 -4.14 19.50
C GLY A 110 9.31 -4.36 18.09
N PHE A 111 8.52 -3.46 17.54
CA PHE A 111 8.00 -3.56 16.18
C PHE A 111 8.96 -2.98 15.16
N ASN A 112 9.07 -3.62 13.99
CA ASN A 112 10.07 -3.31 12.98
C ASN A 112 9.53 -2.30 11.95
N VAL A 113 9.56 -1.01 12.28
CA VAL A 113 9.25 0.04 11.31
C VAL A 113 10.44 0.25 10.39
N THR A 114 10.26 -0.07 9.11
CA THR A 114 11.28 0.00 8.05
C THR A 114 10.94 0.96 6.94
N MET A 115 9.70 1.42 6.87
CA MET A 115 9.21 2.25 5.77
C MET A 115 8.35 3.40 6.29
N LEU A 116 8.37 4.52 5.57
CA LEU A 116 7.61 5.72 5.86
C LEU A 116 7.13 6.35 4.55
N THR A 117 5.86 6.80 4.51
CA THR A 117 5.42 7.78 3.50
C THR A 117 5.30 9.16 4.13
N LEU A 118 5.46 10.22 3.32
CA LEU A 118 5.48 11.59 3.85
C LEU A 118 4.06 12.11 4.14
N GLN A 119 3.09 11.70 3.32
CA GLN A 119 1.69 12.07 3.43
C GLN A 119 0.84 11.10 2.61
N ASN A 120 -0.20 10.52 3.22
CA ASN A 120 -1.23 9.80 2.47
C ASN A 120 -2.02 10.77 1.60
N GLU A 121 -2.15 10.47 0.32
CA GLU A 121 -2.96 11.20 -0.66
C GLU A 121 -2.80 12.73 -0.62
N PRO A 122 -1.60 13.29 -0.89
CA PRO A 122 -1.28 14.71 -0.70
C PRO A 122 -2.09 15.68 -1.58
N LYS A 123 -2.96 15.19 -2.45
CA LYS A 123 -3.87 16.02 -3.25
C LYS A 123 -5.35 15.82 -2.91
N ALA A 124 -5.66 14.91 -1.99
CA ALA A 124 -7.04 14.61 -1.64
C ALA A 124 -7.59 15.57 -0.59
N VAL A 125 -8.82 16.03 -0.80
CA VAL A 125 -9.61 16.77 0.18
C VAL A 125 -10.77 15.86 0.58
N GLN A 126 -10.66 15.26 1.74
CA GLN A 126 -11.56 14.20 2.17
C GLN A 126 -12.41 14.61 3.38
N THR A 127 -13.53 13.93 3.59
CA THR A 127 -14.34 14.06 4.81
C THR A 127 -13.70 13.39 6.02
N TRP A 128 -12.65 12.61 5.81
CA TRP A 128 -11.75 12.06 6.82
C TRP A 128 -10.42 12.80 6.83
N ASP A 129 -9.51 12.36 7.69
CA ASP A 129 -8.17 12.95 7.85
C ASP A 129 -7.48 13.11 6.49
N SER A 130 -7.06 14.31 6.17
CA SER A 130 -6.40 14.64 4.91
C SER A 130 -5.61 15.95 5.03
N CYS A 131 -4.48 16.04 4.33
CA CYS A 131 -3.64 17.23 4.30
C CYS A 131 -3.04 17.40 2.90
N ILE A 132 -3.05 18.62 2.38
CA ILE A 132 -2.63 18.91 1.02
C ILE A 132 -1.18 19.37 0.98
N TYR A 133 -0.42 18.76 0.07
CA TYR A 133 0.90 19.23 -0.36
C TYR A 133 0.92 19.44 -1.87
N THR A 134 1.78 20.32 -2.34
CA THR A 134 2.31 20.29 -3.70
C THR A 134 3.57 19.41 -3.73
N ALA A 135 3.98 18.95 -4.90
CA ALA A 135 5.23 18.19 -5.02
C ALA A 135 6.44 18.99 -4.49
N GLN A 136 6.44 20.30 -4.72
CA GLN A 136 7.51 21.17 -4.21
C GLN A 136 7.47 21.29 -2.67
N GLU A 137 6.29 21.37 -2.06
CA GLU A 137 6.15 21.39 -0.60
C GLU A 137 6.57 20.06 0.01
N GLU A 138 6.21 18.93 -0.61
CA GLU A 138 6.64 17.60 -0.15
C GLU A 138 8.16 17.44 -0.25
N LYS A 139 8.79 17.92 -1.35
CA LYS A 139 10.24 17.94 -1.50
C LYS A 139 10.93 18.76 -0.40
N ILE A 140 10.44 19.97 -0.13
CA ILE A 140 10.99 20.82 0.94
C ILE A 140 10.81 20.14 2.29
N PHE A 141 9.65 19.56 2.55
CA PHE A 141 9.37 18.86 3.79
C PHE A 141 10.32 17.67 4.00
N LEU A 142 10.53 16.86 2.95
CA LEU A 142 11.50 15.78 2.98
C LEU A 142 12.91 16.26 3.28
N ARG A 143 13.40 17.21 2.44
CA ARG A 143 14.81 17.61 2.44
C ARG A 143 15.21 18.41 3.68
N ASP A 144 14.36 19.37 4.07
CA ASP A 144 14.73 20.38 5.06
C ASP A 144 14.22 20.04 6.47
N TYR A 145 13.30 19.08 6.61
CA TYR A 145 12.68 18.77 7.90
C TYR A 145 12.69 17.26 8.22
N VAL A 146 12.11 16.40 7.39
CA VAL A 146 11.99 14.97 7.73
C VAL A 146 13.36 14.30 7.75
N TRP A 147 14.16 14.45 6.70
CA TRP A 147 15.47 13.81 6.64
C TRP A 147 16.41 14.27 7.74
N PRO A 148 16.55 15.59 8.05
CA PRO A 148 17.32 16.04 9.19
C PRO A 148 16.79 15.51 10.52
N SER A 149 15.48 15.49 10.76
CA SER A 149 14.91 14.95 11.99
C SER A 149 15.18 13.45 12.12
N LEU A 150 15.03 12.65 11.06
CA LEU A 150 15.41 11.24 11.07
C LEU A 150 16.89 11.05 11.42
N ALA A 151 17.77 11.91 10.93
CA ALA A 151 19.19 11.86 11.24
C ALA A 151 19.46 12.21 12.73
N GLU A 152 18.81 13.24 13.26
CA GLU A 152 18.89 13.63 14.69
C GLU A 152 18.42 12.49 15.61
N HIS A 153 17.41 11.71 15.20
CA HIS A 153 16.86 10.56 15.93
C HIS A 153 17.53 9.21 15.61
N ASN A 154 18.56 9.17 14.76
CA ASN A 154 19.21 7.92 14.29
C ASN A 154 18.24 6.95 13.58
N LEU A 155 17.34 7.47 12.76
CA LEU A 155 16.32 6.76 12.02
C LEU A 155 16.52 6.76 10.50
N THR A 156 17.73 7.06 10.01
CA THR A 156 18.02 7.13 8.56
C THR A 156 18.09 5.77 7.88
N ASP A 157 17.88 4.69 8.61
CA ASP A 157 17.70 3.33 8.10
C ASP A 157 16.29 3.05 7.58
N ILE A 158 15.37 4.02 7.68
CA ILE A 158 13.99 3.91 7.19
C ILE A 158 13.94 4.27 5.70
N ASP A 159 13.35 3.37 4.91
CA ASP A 159 13.05 3.59 3.50
C ASP A 159 11.91 4.62 3.36
N ILE A 160 12.17 5.78 2.80
CA ILE A 160 11.16 6.81 2.55
C ILE A 160 10.55 6.64 1.16
N TYR A 161 9.22 6.61 1.10
CA TYR A 161 8.45 6.58 -0.13
C TYR A 161 7.68 7.90 -0.29
N ILE A 162 7.76 8.46 -1.49
CA ILE A 162 7.09 9.71 -1.86
C ILE A 162 5.77 9.46 -2.57
N TRP A 163 4.94 10.47 -2.72
CA TRP A 163 3.66 10.49 -3.42
C TRP A 163 2.53 9.83 -2.62
N ASP A 164 2.49 8.50 -2.52
CA ASP A 164 1.46 7.77 -1.77
C ASP A 164 0.02 8.13 -2.17
N HIS A 165 -0.23 8.20 -3.50
CA HIS A 165 -1.50 8.55 -4.10
C HIS A 165 -1.66 7.90 -5.48
N ASN A 166 -2.74 8.19 -6.22
CA ASN A 166 -3.09 7.54 -7.48
C ASN A 166 -2.03 7.62 -8.58
N LYS A 167 -1.95 6.55 -9.40
CA LYS A 167 -0.88 6.33 -10.40
C LYS A 167 -0.69 7.46 -11.41
N GLU A 168 -1.78 8.12 -11.85
CA GLU A 168 -1.76 9.05 -13.00
C GLU A 168 -0.82 10.24 -12.87
N ARG A 169 -0.49 10.64 -11.63
CA ARG A 169 0.40 11.78 -11.38
C ARG A 169 1.72 11.40 -10.66
N ALA A 170 1.95 10.11 -10.46
CA ALA A 170 3.14 9.63 -9.77
C ALA A 170 4.45 10.07 -10.45
N PHE A 171 4.47 10.11 -11.80
CA PHE A 171 5.64 10.49 -12.57
C PHE A 171 6.00 11.97 -12.38
N GLU A 172 5.05 12.89 -12.53
CA GLU A 172 5.31 14.33 -12.37
C GLU A 172 5.77 14.67 -10.93
N TRP A 173 5.21 13.93 -9.96
CA TRP A 173 5.56 14.10 -8.56
C TRP A 173 6.99 13.65 -8.29
N ALA A 174 7.34 12.48 -8.77
CA ALA A 174 8.70 11.94 -8.63
C ALA A 174 9.75 12.81 -9.34
N GLU A 175 9.48 13.33 -10.55
CA GLU A 175 10.39 14.25 -11.25
C GLU A 175 10.62 15.56 -10.50
N THR A 176 9.62 16.03 -9.76
CA THR A 176 9.74 17.24 -8.95
C THR A 176 10.56 17.00 -7.69
N ILE A 177 10.38 15.85 -7.03
CA ILE A 177 10.99 15.56 -5.72
C ILE A 177 12.39 15.00 -5.89
N ILE A 178 12.60 14.06 -6.82
CA ILE A 178 13.87 13.33 -6.94
C ILE A 178 14.85 14.08 -7.84
N ASP A 179 15.88 14.64 -7.24
CA ASP A 179 17.01 15.27 -7.91
C ASP A 179 18.34 14.97 -7.20
N ALA A 180 19.40 15.66 -7.57
CA ALA A 180 20.73 15.45 -6.99
C ALA A 180 20.78 15.67 -5.46
N GLU A 181 19.88 16.49 -4.90
CA GLU A 181 19.84 16.77 -3.46
C GLU A 181 19.06 15.71 -2.68
N THR A 182 17.99 15.16 -3.27
CA THR A 182 17.02 14.30 -2.58
C THR A 182 17.08 12.83 -2.98
N ASP A 183 17.78 12.47 -4.07
CA ASP A 183 17.82 11.09 -4.56
C ASP A 183 18.19 10.08 -3.47
N HIS A 184 19.19 10.38 -2.66
CA HIS A 184 19.64 9.48 -1.59
C HIS A 184 18.66 9.36 -0.41
N MET A 185 17.68 10.27 -0.30
CA MET A 185 16.67 10.27 0.75
C MET A 185 15.44 9.43 0.36
N VAL A 186 15.25 9.13 -0.93
CA VAL A 186 14.05 8.47 -1.46
C VAL A 186 14.36 7.03 -1.82
N ALA A 187 13.73 6.07 -1.16
CA ALA A 187 13.82 4.65 -1.47
C ALA A 187 12.93 4.26 -2.66
N GLY A 188 11.79 4.90 -2.80
CA GLY A 188 10.84 4.57 -3.85
C GLY A 188 9.63 5.48 -3.95
N ILE A 189 8.71 5.10 -4.80
CA ILE A 189 7.44 5.79 -5.04
C ILE A 189 6.31 4.86 -4.61
N ALA A 190 5.50 5.31 -3.65
CA ALA A 190 4.27 4.66 -3.26
C ALA A 190 3.12 5.15 -4.14
N PHE A 191 2.19 4.25 -4.49
CA PHE A 191 1.05 4.62 -5.30
C PHE A 191 -0.22 3.85 -4.93
N HIS A 192 -1.38 4.41 -5.32
CA HIS A 192 -2.73 3.87 -5.17
C HIS A 192 -3.37 3.59 -6.53
N TRP A 193 -4.50 2.92 -6.57
CA TRP A 193 -5.13 2.44 -7.80
C TRP A 193 -6.47 3.12 -8.19
N TYR A 194 -6.94 4.10 -7.39
CA TYR A 194 -8.32 4.58 -7.47
C TYR A 194 -8.66 5.42 -8.71
N SER A 195 -7.68 5.89 -9.46
CA SER A 195 -7.87 6.66 -10.71
C SER A 195 -7.96 5.80 -11.97
N GLY A 196 -7.60 4.52 -11.90
CA GLY A 196 -7.59 3.59 -13.03
C GLY A 196 -6.22 2.95 -13.27
N ASP A 197 -6.07 2.34 -14.43
CA ASP A 197 -4.92 1.47 -14.75
C ASP A 197 -3.59 2.22 -14.78
N HIS A 198 -3.49 3.27 -15.59
CA HIS A 198 -2.31 4.15 -15.73
C HIS A 198 -0.95 3.42 -15.61
N PHE A 199 -0.86 2.20 -16.16
CA PHE A 199 0.35 1.37 -16.09
C PHE A 199 1.54 2.04 -16.79
N GLU A 200 1.28 2.89 -17.79
CA GLU A 200 2.29 3.68 -18.46
C GLU A 200 3.02 4.64 -17.50
N ALA A 201 2.35 5.16 -16.48
CA ALA A 201 2.98 6.02 -15.48
C ALA A 201 4.04 5.25 -14.68
N LEU A 202 3.77 3.98 -14.33
CA LEU A 202 4.73 3.12 -13.64
C LEU A 202 5.92 2.76 -14.54
N ARG A 203 5.67 2.51 -15.83
CA ARG A 203 6.74 2.28 -16.81
C ARG A 203 7.66 3.49 -16.92
N MET A 204 7.09 4.69 -17.04
CA MET A 204 7.86 5.94 -17.09
C MET A 204 8.71 6.11 -15.81
N LEU A 205 8.16 5.82 -14.63
CA LEU A 205 8.89 5.84 -13.37
C LEU A 205 10.06 4.87 -13.37
N ARG A 206 9.82 3.61 -13.76
CA ARG A 206 10.87 2.57 -13.83
C ARG A 206 11.99 2.96 -14.80
N GLU A 207 11.66 3.53 -15.94
CA GLU A 207 12.64 3.97 -16.95
C GLU A 207 13.45 5.17 -16.47
N ARG A 208 12.79 6.12 -15.82
CA ARG A 208 13.41 7.36 -15.35
C ARG A 208 14.21 7.18 -14.06
N PHE A 209 13.71 6.32 -13.17
CA PHE A 209 14.27 6.08 -11.83
C PHE A 209 14.49 4.59 -11.58
N PRO A 210 15.35 3.90 -12.35
CA PRO A 210 15.46 2.43 -12.35
C PRO A 210 15.93 1.82 -11.02
N LYS A 211 16.45 2.64 -10.11
CA LYS A 211 16.89 2.20 -8.77
C LYS A 211 15.83 2.40 -7.69
N LYS A 212 14.72 3.08 -7.99
CA LYS A 212 13.65 3.35 -7.03
C LYS A 212 12.63 2.22 -7.06
N LYS A 213 12.21 1.78 -5.87
CA LYS A 213 11.15 0.78 -5.73
C LYS A 213 9.80 1.40 -6.09
N LEU A 214 8.94 0.62 -6.73
CA LEU A 214 7.53 0.97 -6.95
C LEU A 214 6.68 0.11 -6.01
N LEU A 215 5.88 0.75 -5.18
CA LEU A 215 5.12 0.11 -4.12
C LEU A 215 3.65 0.55 -4.21
N LEU A 216 2.74 -0.42 -4.45
CA LEU A 216 1.32 -0.16 -4.27
C LEU A 216 1.03 -0.19 -2.77
N SER A 217 0.81 0.99 -2.19
CA SER A 217 0.66 1.20 -0.75
C SER A 217 -0.79 1.09 -0.28
N GLU A 218 -1.74 1.19 -1.22
CA GLU A 218 -3.17 1.10 -0.89
C GLU A 218 -4.01 0.69 -2.10
N ALA A 219 -4.91 -0.27 -1.87
CA ALA A 219 -5.98 -0.65 -2.78
C ALA A 219 -7.16 -1.18 -1.98
N CYS A 220 -8.39 -0.83 -2.35
CA CYS A 220 -9.61 -1.49 -1.90
C CYS A 220 -10.77 -1.24 -2.87
N ILE A 221 -11.81 -2.03 -2.75
CA ILE A 221 -13.07 -1.80 -3.46
C ILE A 221 -13.97 -0.92 -2.59
N GLU A 222 -14.14 0.34 -2.99
CA GLU A 222 -15.03 1.28 -2.32
C GLU A 222 -16.48 1.02 -2.73
N PHE A 223 -17.37 0.75 -1.77
CA PHE A 223 -18.79 0.51 -2.04
C PHE A 223 -19.55 1.74 -2.54
N SER A 224 -18.95 2.93 -2.44
CA SER A 224 -19.47 4.14 -3.09
C SER A 224 -19.32 4.12 -4.62
N LYS A 225 -18.43 3.29 -5.17
CA LYS A 225 -18.10 3.21 -6.60
C LYS A 225 -18.41 1.84 -7.20
N TYR A 226 -18.39 0.77 -6.42
CA TYR A 226 -18.53 -0.62 -6.85
C TYR A 226 -19.60 -1.34 -6.04
N SER A 227 -20.27 -2.29 -6.67
CA SER A 227 -21.25 -3.12 -5.96
C SER A 227 -20.56 -4.11 -5.01
N ALA A 228 -21.02 -4.15 -3.76
CA ALA A 228 -20.60 -5.16 -2.79
C ALA A 228 -20.97 -6.60 -3.19
N GLU A 229 -21.99 -6.76 -4.07
CA GLU A 229 -22.50 -8.06 -4.52
C GLU A 229 -21.72 -8.62 -5.72
N ASP A 230 -20.96 -7.78 -6.43
CA ASP A 230 -20.23 -8.18 -7.64
C ASP A 230 -18.84 -8.74 -7.31
N ASN A 231 -18.83 -9.81 -6.48
CA ASN A 231 -17.61 -10.40 -5.94
C ASN A 231 -16.60 -10.81 -7.01
N LEU A 232 -17.08 -11.40 -8.12
CA LEU A 232 -16.20 -11.87 -9.19
C LEU A 232 -15.56 -10.71 -9.93
N ALA A 233 -16.31 -9.66 -10.31
CA ALA A 233 -15.74 -8.50 -10.99
C ALA A 233 -14.75 -7.77 -10.10
N ASN A 234 -15.03 -7.65 -8.80
CA ASN A 234 -14.13 -7.07 -7.82
C ASN A 234 -12.82 -7.87 -7.71
N ALA A 235 -12.90 -9.20 -7.63
CA ALA A 235 -11.74 -10.08 -7.61
C ALA A 235 -10.90 -10.00 -8.90
N GLN A 236 -11.57 -9.98 -10.06
CA GLN A 236 -10.93 -9.82 -11.35
C GLN A 236 -10.24 -8.45 -11.50
N LYS A 237 -10.81 -7.39 -10.92
CA LYS A 237 -10.20 -6.05 -10.90
C LYS A 237 -8.87 -6.07 -10.14
N TYR A 238 -8.82 -6.73 -8.98
CA TYR A 238 -7.56 -6.90 -8.22
C TYR A 238 -6.51 -7.65 -9.05
N ALA A 239 -6.85 -8.79 -9.62
CA ALA A 239 -5.89 -9.57 -10.41
C ALA A 239 -5.38 -8.79 -11.62
N HIS A 240 -6.25 -8.06 -12.31
CA HIS A 240 -5.90 -7.20 -13.43
C HIS A 240 -4.89 -6.12 -13.03
N ASP A 241 -5.19 -5.39 -11.96
CA ASP A 241 -4.32 -4.30 -11.49
C ASP A 241 -2.98 -4.84 -10.99
N ILE A 242 -2.99 -5.94 -10.22
CA ILE A 242 -1.76 -6.58 -9.75
C ILE A 242 -0.89 -7.04 -10.93
N ILE A 243 -1.45 -7.72 -11.93
CA ILE A 243 -0.72 -8.17 -13.13
C ILE A 243 -0.12 -6.97 -13.87
N GLY A 244 -0.92 -5.94 -14.10
CA GLY A 244 -0.47 -4.73 -14.80
C GLY A 244 0.65 -4.03 -14.05
N ASN A 245 0.50 -3.81 -12.76
CA ASN A 245 1.49 -3.15 -11.92
C ASN A 245 2.80 -3.98 -11.82
N LEU A 246 2.71 -5.31 -11.64
CA LEU A 246 3.87 -6.20 -11.61
C LEU A 246 4.63 -6.17 -12.94
N ASN A 247 3.93 -6.16 -14.08
CA ASN A 247 4.54 -6.08 -15.38
C ASN A 247 5.28 -4.74 -15.61
N GLU A 248 4.88 -3.68 -14.93
CA GLU A 248 5.53 -2.37 -15.00
C GLU A 248 6.49 -2.09 -13.84
N GLY A 249 6.78 -3.08 -13.00
CA GLY A 249 7.88 -3.02 -12.04
C GLY A 249 7.49 -2.80 -10.59
N MET A 250 6.21 -2.94 -10.23
CA MET A 250 5.80 -2.99 -8.83
C MET A 250 6.55 -4.12 -8.10
N SER A 251 7.06 -3.83 -6.94
CA SER A 251 7.81 -4.76 -6.09
C SER A 251 7.09 -5.14 -4.80
N VAL A 252 6.12 -4.37 -4.36
CA VAL A 252 5.32 -4.61 -3.14
C VAL A 252 3.87 -4.23 -3.41
N PHE A 253 2.95 -5.04 -2.90
CA PHE A 253 1.50 -4.80 -2.90
C PHE A 253 1.00 -4.79 -1.45
N LEU A 254 0.31 -3.72 -1.06
CA LEU A 254 -0.36 -3.58 0.23
C LEU A 254 -1.85 -3.32 -0.02
N ASP A 255 -2.70 -4.23 0.45
CA ASP A 255 -4.13 -4.01 0.47
C ASP A 255 -4.53 -3.09 1.64
N TRP A 256 -5.62 -2.33 1.51
CA TRP A 256 -6.01 -1.37 2.55
C TRP A 256 -6.53 -2.06 3.80
N ASN A 257 -7.42 -3.03 3.64
CA ASN A 257 -8.03 -3.72 4.75
C ASN A 257 -7.98 -5.24 4.57
N LEU A 258 -7.50 -5.97 5.57
CA LEU A 258 -7.48 -7.43 5.54
C LEU A 258 -8.82 -8.04 5.95
N VAL A 259 -9.45 -7.45 6.97
CA VAL A 259 -10.73 -7.93 7.53
C VAL A 259 -11.62 -6.73 7.82
N LEU A 260 -12.85 -6.77 7.33
CA LEU A 260 -13.90 -5.80 7.64
C LEU A 260 -15.16 -6.54 8.13
N ASP A 261 -16.13 -5.80 8.69
CA ASP A 261 -17.43 -6.35 9.00
C ASP A 261 -18.32 -6.50 7.74
N GLU A 262 -19.50 -7.04 7.89
CA GLU A 262 -20.46 -7.28 6.81
C GLU A 262 -20.98 -6.01 6.11
N LEU A 263 -20.77 -4.84 6.70
CA LEU A 263 -21.08 -3.53 6.12
C LEU A 263 -19.89 -2.92 5.37
N GLY A 264 -18.70 -3.49 5.53
CA GLY A 264 -17.44 -2.93 5.00
C GLY A 264 -16.78 -1.91 5.95
N GLY A 265 -16.98 -2.07 7.25
CA GLY A 265 -16.44 -1.25 8.34
C GLY A 265 -15.70 -2.07 9.40
N PRO A 266 -15.47 -1.49 10.59
CA PRO A 266 -15.91 -0.16 11.01
C PRO A 266 -15.18 0.99 10.31
N ASN A 267 -15.89 2.08 10.03
CA ASN A 267 -15.36 3.28 9.42
C ASN A 267 -16.16 4.49 9.94
N HIS A 268 -15.50 5.44 10.60
CA HIS A 268 -16.20 6.52 11.31
C HIS A 268 -16.82 7.58 10.39
N VAL A 269 -16.42 7.61 9.11
CA VAL A 269 -16.99 8.51 8.08
C VAL A 269 -17.88 7.76 7.07
N LYS A 270 -18.11 6.46 7.29
CA LYS A 270 -18.95 5.59 6.44
C LYS A 270 -18.43 5.41 5.01
N ASN A 271 -17.12 5.52 4.81
CA ASN A 271 -16.45 5.13 3.58
C ASN A 271 -16.24 3.61 3.57
N PHE A 272 -17.33 2.85 3.39
CA PHE A 272 -17.31 1.39 3.45
C PHE A 272 -16.64 0.78 2.23
N CYS A 273 -15.88 -0.31 2.47
CA CYS A 273 -15.10 -1.00 1.44
C CYS A 273 -15.27 -2.52 1.54
N ASP A 274 -14.82 -3.24 0.51
CA ASP A 274 -14.60 -4.67 0.55
C ASP A 274 -13.23 -5.01 1.16
N ALA A 275 -13.10 -6.24 1.62
CA ALA A 275 -11.83 -6.79 2.13
C ALA A 275 -11.71 -8.26 1.74
N PRO A 276 -10.48 -8.83 1.74
CA PRO A 276 -10.26 -10.27 1.52
C PRO A 276 -11.06 -11.19 2.43
N TYR A 277 -11.34 -10.72 3.65
CA TYR A 277 -12.17 -11.43 4.62
C TYR A 277 -13.23 -10.51 5.21
N LEU A 278 -14.46 -11.04 5.38
CA LEU A 278 -15.50 -10.39 6.16
C LEU A 278 -15.69 -11.10 7.49
N PHE A 279 -15.88 -10.34 8.56
CA PHE A 279 -16.31 -10.86 9.85
C PHE A 279 -17.81 -10.64 10.03
N ASP A 280 -18.59 -11.72 9.91
CA ASP A 280 -20.04 -11.71 10.21
C ASP A 280 -20.22 -11.53 11.72
N THR A 281 -20.62 -10.34 12.12
CA THR A 281 -20.75 -9.97 13.54
C THR A 281 -21.88 -10.71 14.25
N ALA A 282 -22.94 -11.10 13.51
CA ALA A 282 -24.09 -11.84 14.06
C ALA A 282 -23.74 -13.31 14.29
N ARG A 283 -23.06 -13.95 13.32
CA ARG A 283 -22.65 -15.36 13.40
C ARG A 283 -21.30 -15.56 14.08
N LYS A 284 -20.53 -14.49 14.28
CA LYS A 284 -19.14 -14.51 14.77
C LYS A 284 -18.24 -15.42 13.96
N GLN A 285 -18.32 -15.31 12.65
CA GLN A 285 -17.58 -16.13 11.70
C GLN A 285 -16.79 -15.25 10.72
N LEU A 286 -15.58 -15.71 10.41
CA LEU A 286 -14.78 -15.14 9.33
C LEU A 286 -15.20 -15.79 8.01
N VAL A 287 -15.54 -14.97 7.02
CA VAL A 287 -15.95 -15.39 5.68
C VAL A 287 -14.88 -14.95 4.68
N GLU A 288 -14.28 -15.92 4.00
CA GLU A 288 -13.35 -15.66 2.90
C GLU A 288 -14.14 -15.17 1.68
N ARG A 289 -13.69 -14.07 1.08
CA ARG A 289 -14.27 -13.47 -0.13
C ARG A 289 -13.58 -14.02 -1.37
N GLU A 290 -14.26 -13.94 -2.53
CA GLU A 290 -13.69 -14.30 -3.84
C GLU A 290 -12.38 -13.55 -4.11
N LEU A 291 -12.30 -12.30 -3.69
CA LEU A 291 -11.12 -11.44 -3.73
C LEU A 291 -9.87 -12.13 -3.16
N GLN A 292 -9.99 -12.77 -1.99
CA GLN A 292 -8.88 -13.48 -1.37
C GLN A 292 -8.39 -14.66 -2.23
N SER A 293 -9.31 -15.37 -2.87
CA SER A 293 -8.97 -16.47 -3.77
C SER A 293 -8.08 -15.99 -4.93
N TYR A 294 -8.37 -14.81 -5.47
CA TYR A 294 -7.58 -14.21 -6.55
C TYR A 294 -6.22 -13.69 -6.08
N ILE A 295 -6.18 -13.02 -4.92
CA ILE A 295 -4.90 -12.54 -4.33
C ILE A 295 -3.96 -13.70 -4.02
N LYS A 296 -4.48 -14.85 -3.58
CA LYS A 296 -3.68 -16.07 -3.30
C LYS A 296 -2.85 -16.54 -4.48
N HIS A 297 -3.28 -16.32 -5.72
CA HIS A 297 -2.49 -16.68 -6.90
C HIS A 297 -1.15 -15.94 -6.97
N PHE A 298 -1.06 -14.76 -6.36
CA PHE A 298 0.17 -14.01 -6.24
C PHE A 298 0.87 -14.30 -4.91
N SER A 299 0.19 -14.07 -3.78
CA SER A 299 0.80 -14.11 -2.46
C SER A 299 1.25 -15.51 -2.01
N HIS A 300 0.65 -16.58 -2.53
CA HIS A 300 1.00 -17.96 -2.17
C HIS A 300 2.05 -18.58 -3.07
N TYR A 301 2.06 -18.23 -4.37
CA TYR A 301 2.89 -18.92 -5.36
C TYR A 301 4.14 -18.15 -5.76
N ILE A 302 4.17 -16.84 -5.60
CA ILE A 302 5.34 -16.01 -5.92
C ILE A 302 6.10 -15.72 -4.62
N GLU A 303 7.32 -16.25 -4.52
CA GLU A 303 8.15 -16.11 -3.31
C GLU A 303 8.80 -14.72 -3.23
N THR A 304 9.08 -14.26 -2.01
CA THR A 304 9.86 -13.04 -1.81
C THR A 304 11.25 -13.20 -2.46
N GLY A 305 11.64 -12.22 -3.27
CA GLY A 305 12.88 -12.26 -4.03
C GLY A 305 12.75 -12.87 -5.43
N ALA A 306 11.55 -13.32 -5.83
CA ALA A 306 11.30 -13.75 -7.21
C ALA A 306 11.55 -12.59 -8.19
N VAL A 307 12.17 -12.88 -9.31
CA VAL A 307 12.52 -11.90 -10.35
C VAL A 307 11.51 -11.97 -11.48
N ARG A 308 10.80 -10.89 -11.73
CA ARG A 308 9.88 -10.81 -12.88
C ARG A 308 10.64 -10.98 -14.20
N ILE A 309 10.12 -11.84 -15.06
CA ILE A 309 10.61 -12.04 -16.42
C ILE A 309 9.63 -11.49 -17.46
N GLY A 310 10.17 -11.10 -18.62
CA GLY A 310 9.35 -10.58 -19.71
C GLY A 310 8.43 -11.65 -20.30
N VAL A 311 7.18 -11.24 -20.57
CA VAL A 311 6.17 -12.10 -21.22
C VAL A 311 5.62 -11.37 -22.43
N SER A 312 5.50 -12.07 -23.58
CA SER A 312 4.77 -11.58 -24.75
C SER A 312 3.44 -12.31 -24.91
N ARG A 313 2.44 -11.59 -25.39
CA ARG A 313 1.08 -12.11 -25.60
C ARG A 313 0.70 -11.98 -27.07
N TYR A 314 -0.08 -12.93 -27.59
CA TYR A 314 -0.67 -12.86 -28.93
C TYR A 314 -2.16 -12.52 -28.91
N THR A 315 -2.72 -12.24 -27.72
CA THR A 315 -4.12 -11.84 -27.54
C THR A 315 -4.24 -10.91 -26.34
N ASP A 316 -5.17 -9.97 -26.42
CA ASP A 316 -5.54 -9.09 -25.31
C ASP A 316 -6.64 -9.71 -24.39
N LYS A 317 -7.18 -10.87 -24.78
CA LYS A 317 -8.18 -11.59 -23.99
C LYS A 317 -7.61 -12.24 -22.73
N LEU A 318 -6.30 -12.50 -22.70
CA LEU A 318 -5.61 -13.11 -21.57
C LEU A 318 -4.56 -12.15 -21.03
N GLU A 319 -4.49 -12.07 -19.72
CA GLU A 319 -3.47 -11.28 -19.01
C GLU A 319 -2.53 -12.22 -18.27
N ILE A 320 -1.24 -11.93 -18.29
CA ILE A 320 -0.21 -12.80 -17.71
C ILE A 320 0.93 -12.00 -17.11
N THR A 321 1.47 -12.51 -16.00
CA THR A 321 2.77 -12.11 -15.44
C THR A 321 3.56 -13.36 -15.11
N ALA A 322 4.89 -13.29 -15.12
CA ALA A 322 5.74 -14.43 -14.82
C ALA A 322 7.01 -14.04 -14.05
N PHE A 323 7.44 -14.95 -13.18
CA PHE A 323 8.58 -14.77 -12.30
C PHE A 323 9.50 -15.98 -12.36
N GLN A 324 10.80 -15.72 -12.29
CA GLN A 324 11.81 -16.75 -12.10
C GLN A 324 12.18 -16.82 -10.62
N GLU A 325 12.17 -18.05 -10.09
CA GLU A 325 12.53 -18.37 -8.73
C GLU A 325 13.46 -19.59 -8.74
N ASN A 326 14.74 -19.39 -8.49
CA ASN A 326 15.72 -20.48 -8.54
C ASN A 326 15.63 -21.28 -9.86
N SER A 327 15.20 -22.55 -9.79
CA SER A 327 15.08 -23.49 -10.91
C SER A 327 13.64 -23.63 -11.44
N LYS A 328 12.74 -22.68 -11.10
CA LYS A 328 11.35 -22.71 -11.57
C LYS A 328 10.91 -21.36 -12.11
N ILE A 329 9.95 -21.38 -13.01
CA ILE A 329 9.18 -20.20 -13.44
C ILE A 329 7.76 -20.37 -12.94
N VAL A 330 7.27 -19.34 -12.26
CA VAL A 330 5.87 -19.22 -11.84
C VAL A 330 5.20 -18.19 -12.73
N PHE A 331 4.05 -18.51 -13.28
CA PHE A 331 3.23 -17.54 -14.02
C PHE A 331 1.81 -17.52 -13.49
N VAL A 332 1.19 -16.33 -13.54
CA VAL A 332 -0.23 -16.13 -13.21
C VAL A 332 -0.92 -15.67 -14.46
N LEU A 333 -2.00 -16.38 -14.84
CA LEU A 333 -2.79 -16.17 -16.04
C LEU A 333 -4.22 -15.83 -15.65
N LEU A 334 -4.74 -14.70 -16.16
CA LEU A 334 -6.10 -14.22 -15.91
C LEU A 334 -6.91 -14.23 -17.21
N ASN A 335 -8.11 -14.82 -17.17
CA ASN A 335 -9.13 -14.75 -18.21
C ASN A 335 -10.40 -14.11 -17.65
N ARG A 336 -10.65 -12.84 -18.01
CA ARG A 336 -11.85 -12.11 -17.60
C ARG A 336 -13.02 -12.26 -18.60
N THR A 337 -12.84 -13.04 -19.67
CA THR A 337 -13.87 -13.23 -20.69
C THR A 337 -14.85 -14.33 -20.30
N GLN A 338 -16.02 -14.32 -20.93
CA GLN A 338 -17.05 -15.36 -20.77
C GLN A 338 -16.73 -16.67 -21.51
N GLU A 339 -15.60 -16.74 -22.23
CA GLU A 339 -15.20 -17.88 -23.07
C GLU A 339 -14.02 -18.61 -22.45
N ALA A 340 -14.02 -19.94 -22.54
CA ALA A 340 -12.83 -20.73 -22.29
C ALA A 340 -11.85 -20.56 -23.47
N ILE A 341 -10.61 -20.18 -23.19
CA ILE A 341 -9.62 -19.86 -24.23
C ILE A 341 -8.49 -20.89 -24.20
N PRO A 342 -8.27 -21.66 -25.31
CA PRO A 342 -7.07 -22.46 -25.44
C PRO A 342 -5.84 -21.56 -25.45
N ALA A 343 -4.88 -21.84 -24.57
CA ALA A 343 -3.64 -21.08 -24.43
C ALA A 343 -2.43 -22.01 -24.51
N PHE A 344 -1.35 -21.51 -25.09
CA PHE A 344 -0.07 -22.21 -25.18
C PHE A 344 1.01 -21.37 -24.52
N ILE A 345 1.60 -21.90 -23.46
CA ILE A 345 2.74 -21.30 -22.77
C ILE A 345 4.00 -21.84 -23.41
N ARG A 346 4.78 -20.97 -24.03
CA ARG A 346 6.04 -21.32 -24.64
C ARG A 346 7.21 -20.77 -23.82
N LEU A 347 8.14 -21.65 -23.52
CA LEU A 347 9.41 -21.32 -22.88
C LEU A 347 10.54 -21.95 -23.69
N ASN A 348 11.37 -21.15 -24.34
CA ASN A 348 12.37 -21.59 -25.31
C ASN A 348 11.76 -22.53 -26.38
N ASP A 349 12.22 -23.78 -26.47
CA ASP A 349 11.74 -24.78 -27.42
C ASP A 349 10.61 -25.66 -26.86
N THR A 350 10.22 -25.45 -25.61
CA THR A 350 9.15 -26.21 -24.95
C THR A 350 7.83 -25.43 -25.02
N CYS A 351 6.76 -26.16 -25.33
CA CYS A 351 5.41 -25.60 -25.38
C CYS A 351 4.43 -26.49 -24.61
N ALA A 352 3.65 -25.91 -23.72
CA ALA A 352 2.60 -26.59 -22.97
C ALA A 352 1.25 -25.96 -23.27
N GLY A 353 0.26 -26.77 -23.65
CA GLY A 353 -1.12 -26.34 -23.85
C GLY A 353 -1.93 -26.40 -22.56
N LEU A 354 -2.79 -25.42 -22.37
CA LEU A 354 -3.79 -25.39 -21.29
C LEU A 354 -5.08 -24.74 -21.79
N ILE A 355 -6.14 -24.88 -21.03
CA ILE A 355 -7.41 -24.15 -21.27
C ILE A 355 -7.57 -23.15 -20.12
N ALA A 356 -7.53 -21.86 -20.44
CA ALA A 356 -7.92 -20.81 -19.52
C ALA A 356 -9.47 -20.79 -19.48
N ALA A 357 -10.06 -21.30 -18.39
CA ALA A 357 -11.52 -21.32 -18.25
C ALA A 357 -12.09 -19.90 -18.29
N SER A 358 -13.38 -19.75 -18.62
CA SER A 358 -14.05 -18.44 -18.56
C SER A 358 -14.00 -17.87 -17.15
N ASN A 359 -13.83 -16.54 -17.00
CA ASN A 359 -13.84 -15.85 -15.71
C ASN A 359 -12.93 -16.52 -14.66
N SER A 360 -11.70 -16.80 -15.00
CA SER A 360 -10.79 -17.55 -14.13
C SER A 360 -9.42 -16.96 -14.01
N ILE A 361 -8.76 -17.28 -12.91
CA ILE A 361 -7.34 -17.05 -12.68
C ILE A 361 -6.66 -18.42 -12.48
N ALA A 362 -5.45 -18.56 -12.99
CA ALA A 362 -4.67 -19.80 -12.85
C ALA A 362 -3.20 -19.48 -12.60
N THR A 363 -2.56 -20.29 -11.77
CA THR A 363 -1.09 -20.26 -11.60
C THR A 363 -0.49 -21.53 -12.15
N GLY A 364 0.56 -21.39 -12.96
CA GLY A 364 1.34 -22.49 -13.45
C GLY A 364 2.79 -22.40 -12.97
N VAL A 365 3.40 -23.56 -12.77
CA VAL A 365 4.81 -23.69 -12.38
C VAL A 365 5.53 -24.56 -13.41
N VAL A 366 6.64 -24.06 -13.93
CA VAL A 366 7.51 -24.76 -14.89
C VAL A 366 8.89 -24.92 -14.25
N ASN A 367 9.37 -26.16 -14.15
CA ASN A 367 10.75 -26.42 -13.72
C ASN A 367 11.71 -26.22 -14.90
N ILE A 368 12.84 -25.52 -14.68
CA ILE A 368 13.85 -25.17 -15.68
C ILE A 368 15.21 -25.70 -15.34
#